data_0ed65b17c0b1c42e94c8d16bcd61038f
#
_entry.id   0ed65b17c0b1c42e94c8d16bcd61038f
#
_cell.length_a   1.000
_cell.length_b   1.000
_cell.length_c   1.000
_cell.angle_alpha   90.00
_cell.angle_beta   90.00
_cell.angle_gamma   90.00
#
_symmetry.space_group_name_H-M   'P 1'
#
loop_
_entity.id
_entity.type
_entity.pdbx_description
1 polymer ?
#
loop_
_entity_poly.entity_id
_entity_poly.type
_entity_poly.pdbx_seq_one_letter_code
_entity_poly.pdbx_strand_id
1 'polypeptide(L)'
;MINQKNLPLKIIVLTVILDSVGIGIMIPVLPSLMTDVLPGKTVAEAAVWGGILASIFAVMQFIFGPILGSLSDTFGRRPIILISLIFMALDYIIMGLATSIWLLLLGRILGGITASTHATAAAYVADISTSEQKAARFGYIGAGFGIGFVLGPIIGGLLGEIGPRIPFFAAAVVSALNAIACYFFLQESLNNKVQKRFSLTNINPFRTFGAIAKFDGLKVFLMVFLLYSISTAVYAAIWPYFTAERFSWSPGTVSYTHLTLPTKA
;
A
#
# COMPACT_ATOMS: atom_id res chain seq x y z
N MET A 1 6.00 -32.45 4.45
CA MET A 1 6.39 -32.09 3.06
C MET A 1 5.53 -30.90 2.61
N ILE A 2 6.14 -29.73 2.41
CA ILE A 2 5.42 -28.56 1.90
C ILE A 2 5.07 -28.88 0.45
N ASN A 3 3.76 -28.86 0.14
CA ASN A 3 3.28 -29.10 -1.21
C ASN A 3 3.85 -28.03 -2.14
N GLN A 4 4.88 -28.34 -2.92
CA GLN A 4 5.61 -27.40 -3.79
C GLN A 4 4.72 -26.68 -4.80
N LYS A 5 3.58 -27.27 -5.17
CA LYS A 5 2.61 -26.64 -6.11
C LYS A 5 1.97 -25.35 -5.57
N ASN A 6 1.91 -25.17 -4.24
CA ASN A 6 1.29 -23.97 -3.63
C ASN A 6 2.30 -22.96 -3.09
N LEU A 7 3.61 -23.22 -3.24
CA LEU A 7 4.65 -22.33 -2.73
C LEU A 7 4.56 -20.90 -3.33
N PRO A 8 4.41 -20.72 -4.65
CA PRO A 8 4.30 -19.37 -5.22
C PRO A 8 3.12 -18.57 -4.66
N LEU A 9 1.96 -19.22 -4.48
CA LEU A 9 0.79 -18.59 -3.89
C LEU A 9 1.05 -18.14 -2.45
N LYS A 10 1.70 -18.98 -1.64
CA LYS A 10 2.04 -18.65 -0.25
C LYS A 10 2.99 -17.46 -0.17
N ILE A 11 4.02 -17.44 -1.02
CA ILE A 11 4.98 -16.34 -1.07
C ILE A 11 4.28 -15.04 -1.46
N ILE A 12 3.45 -15.04 -2.50
CA ILE A 12 2.79 -13.81 -2.94
C ILE A 12 1.76 -13.29 -1.92
N VAL A 13 1.04 -14.18 -1.23
CA VAL A 13 0.14 -13.80 -0.13
C VAL A 13 0.92 -13.21 1.03
N LEU A 14 2.05 -13.84 1.42
CA LEU A 14 2.94 -13.29 2.45
C LEU A 14 3.48 -11.92 2.04
N THR A 15 3.87 -11.76 0.77
CA THR A 15 4.31 -10.47 0.22
C THR A 15 3.25 -9.39 0.40
N VAL A 16 1.99 -9.69 0.10
CA VAL A 16 0.88 -8.74 0.28
C VAL A 16 0.65 -8.44 1.76
N ILE A 17 0.73 -9.42 2.64
CA ILE A 17 0.63 -9.20 4.10
C ILE A 17 1.71 -8.23 4.57
N LEU A 18 2.98 -8.51 4.25
CA LEU A 18 4.12 -7.70 4.69
C LEU A 18 4.10 -6.29 4.10
N ASP A 19 3.71 -6.14 2.84
CA ASP A 19 3.54 -4.84 2.17
C ASP A 19 2.43 -4.03 2.87
N SER A 20 1.30 -4.66 3.17
CA SER A 20 0.18 -4.03 3.87
C SER A 20 0.50 -3.67 5.33
N VAL A 21 1.29 -4.50 6.02
CA VAL A 21 1.84 -4.17 7.35
C VAL A 21 2.68 -2.90 7.27
N GLY A 22 3.58 -2.79 6.27
CA GLY A 22 4.41 -1.61 6.06
C GLY A 22 3.59 -0.33 5.87
N ILE A 23 2.52 -0.40 5.06
CA ILE A 23 1.58 0.72 4.87
C ILE A 23 0.87 1.07 6.19
N GLY A 24 0.38 0.05 6.90
CA GLY A 24 -0.38 0.23 8.13
C GLY A 24 0.44 0.81 9.29
N ILE A 25 1.73 0.47 9.37
CA ILE A 25 2.67 0.97 10.39
C ILE A 25 2.70 2.51 10.43
N MET A 26 2.58 3.17 9.29
CA MET A 26 2.68 4.63 9.20
C MET A 26 1.47 5.36 9.81
N ILE A 27 0.27 4.76 9.74
CA ILE A 27 -1.00 5.45 10.02
C ILE A 27 -1.00 6.13 11.41
N PRO A 28 -0.73 5.43 12.53
CA PRO A 28 -0.82 6.02 13.87
C PRO A 28 0.29 7.01 14.19
N VAL A 29 1.44 6.94 13.48
CA VAL A 29 2.63 7.75 13.81
C VAL A 29 2.80 8.97 12.90
N LEU A 30 2.02 9.07 11.84
CA LEU A 30 2.13 10.18 10.90
C LEU A 30 1.91 11.56 11.56
N PRO A 31 0.94 11.76 12.48
CA PRO A 31 0.80 13.03 13.19
C PRO A 31 2.06 13.42 13.96
N SER A 32 2.65 12.50 14.71
CA SER A 32 3.86 12.75 15.49
C SER A 32 5.07 13.05 14.60
N LEU A 33 5.23 12.35 13.48
CA LEU A 33 6.27 12.66 12.50
C LEU A 33 6.06 14.06 11.89
N MET A 34 4.81 14.41 11.57
CA MET A 34 4.52 15.73 10.98
C MET A 34 4.83 16.88 11.93
N THR A 35 4.47 16.75 13.22
CA THR A 35 4.81 17.79 14.22
C THR A 35 6.31 17.88 14.47
N ASP A 36 7.05 16.77 14.37
CA ASP A 36 8.51 16.74 14.50
C ASP A 36 9.21 17.44 13.29
N VAL A 37 8.69 17.26 12.09
CA VAL A 37 9.24 17.83 10.84
C VAL A 37 8.80 19.28 10.62
N LEU A 38 7.69 19.70 11.24
CA LEU A 38 7.10 21.04 11.11
C LEU A 38 7.06 21.75 12.47
N PRO A 39 8.23 22.10 13.06
CA PRO A 39 8.29 22.71 14.37
C PRO A 39 7.51 24.03 14.40
N GLY A 40 6.73 24.26 15.47
CA GLY A 40 5.92 25.47 15.65
C GLY A 40 4.58 25.47 14.88
N LYS A 41 4.25 24.40 14.16
CA LYS A 41 2.96 24.21 13.51
C LYS A 41 1.96 23.49 14.43
N THR A 42 0.68 23.81 14.27
CA THR A 42 -0.40 23.13 14.97
C THR A 42 -0.65 21.73 14.38
N VAL A 43 -1.31 20.83 15.14
CA VAL A 43 -1.70 19.51 14.65
C VAL A 43 -2.64 19.64 13.44
N ALA A 44 -3.50 20.66 13.41
CA ALA A 44 -4.38 20.94 12.27
C ALA A 44 -3.56 21.29 11.00
N GLU A 45 -2.53 22.12 11.10
CA GLU A 45 -1.63 22.42 9.98
C GLU A 45 -0.82 21.18 9.55
N ALA A 46 -0.39 20.36 10.50
CA ALA A 46 0.26 19.08 10.25
C ALA A 46 -0.67 18.11 9.50
N ALA A 47 -1.97 18.09 9.83
CA ALA A 47 -2.97 17.28 9.13
C ALA A 47 -3.14 17.68 7.66
N VAL A 48 -3.09 18.99 7.35
CA VAL A 48 -3.13 19.48 5.95
C VAL A 48 -1.93 18.93 5.16
N TRP A 49 -0.72 19.02 5.72
CA TRP A 49 0.47 18.46 5.08
C TRP A 49 0.42 16.93 4.96
N GLY A 50 -0.09 16.23 5.97
CA GLY A 50 -0.33 14.79 5.91
C GLY A 50 -1.28 14.42 4.76
N GLY A 51 -2.36 15.18 4.57
CA GLY A 51 -3.28 15.05 3.45
C GLY A 51 -2.62 15.31 2.08
N ILE A 52 -1.75 16.34 1.98
CA ILE A 52 -0.99 16.63 0.77
C ILE A 52 -0.04 15.47 0.43
N LEU A 53 0.70 14.93 1.41
CA LEU A 53 1.59 13.79 1.23
C LEU A 53 0.85 12.55 0.74
N ALA A 54 -0.31 12.24 1.35
CA ALA A 54 -1.17 11.13 0.94
C ALA A 54 -1.72 11.33 -0.48
N SER A 55 -2.15 12.55 -0.81
CA SER A 55 -2.68 12.89 -2.14
C SER A 55 -1.62 12.77 -3.23
N ILE A 56 -0.40 13.25 -2.98
CA ILE A 56 0.71 13.14 -3.93
C ILE A 56 1.06 11.69 -4.19
N PHE A 57 1.15 10.87 -3.14
CA PHE A 57 1.36 9.42 -3.30
C PHE A 57 0.28 8.79 -4.16
N ALA A 58 -1.00 9.06 -3.89
CA ALA A 58 -2.12 8.51 -4.63
C ALA A 58 -2.15 8.98 -6.10
N VAL A 59 -1.82 10.24 -6.36
CA VAL A 59 -1.72 10.79 -7.73
C VAL A 59 -0.59 10.11 -8.51
N MET A 60 0.59 9.94 -7.90
CA MET A 60 1.70 9.22 -8.53
C MET A 60 1.33 7.76 -8.80
N GLN A 61 0.73 7.07 -7.85
CA GLN A 61 0.25 5.70 -8.00
C GLN A 61 -0.79 5.59 -9.14
N PHE A 62 -1.72 6.53 -9.24
CA PHE A 62 -2.73 6.56 -10.30
C PHE A 62 -2.10 6.74 -11.69
N ILE A 63 -1.14 7.64 -11.82
CA ILE A 63 -0.46 7.93 -13.10
C ILE A 63 0.44 6.76 -13.50
N PHE A 64 1.25 6.25 -12.58
CA PHE A 64 2.27 5.25 -12.86
C PHE A 64 1.79 3.80 -12.74
N GLY A 65 0.65 3.56 -12.08
CA GLY A 65 0.07 2.22 -11.96
C GLY A 65 -0.14 1.49 -13.30
N PRO A 66 -0.79 2.09 -14.30
CA PRO A 66 -0.92 1.48 -15.63
C PRO A 66 0.42 1.26 -16.35
N ILE A 67 1.40 2.13 -16.11
CA ILE A 67 2.75 1.99 -16.67
C ILE A 67 3.40 0.74 -16.09
N LEU A 68 3.42 0.62 -14.75
CA LEU A 68 3.99 -0.53 -14.06
C LEU A 68 3.23 -1.81 -14.37
N GLY A 69 1.90 -1.75 -14.53
CA GLY A 69 1.09 -2.86 -15.02
C GLY A 69 1.53 -3.34 -16.40
N SER A 70 1.69 -2.41 -17.35
CA SER A 70 2.18 -2.72 -18.71
C SER A 70 3.61 -3.26 -18.70
N LEU A 71 4.49 -2.70 -17.88
CA LEU A 71 5.86 -3.20 -17.70
C LEU A 71 5.85 -4.62 -17.12
N SER A 72 4.96 -4.91 -16.16
CA SER A 72 4.84 -6.24 -15.59
C SER A 72 4.28 -7.27 -16.58
N ASP A 73 3.42 -6.85 -17.52
CA ASP A 73 2.95 -7.69 -18.64
C ASP A 73 4.05 -7.97 -19.67
N THR A 74 5.06 -7.10 -19.76
CA THR A 74 6.14 -7.19 -20.77
C THR A 74 7.38 -7.87 -20.22
N PHE A 75 7.85 -7.45 -19.04
CA PHE A 75 9.12 -7.89 -18.46
C PHE A 75 8.97 -8.99 -17.42
N GLY A 76 7.73 -9.28 -17.00
CA GLY A 76 7.45 -10.27 -15.96
C GLY A 76 6.91 -9.64 -14.68
N ARG A 77 6.18 -10.44 -13.91
CA ARG A 77 5.59 -10.01 -12.64
C ARG A 77 6.64 -9.86 -11.55
N ARG A 78 7.54 -10.85 -11.48
CA ARG A 78 8.57 -10.91 -10.43
C ARG A 78 9.49 -9.68 -10.41
N PRO A 79 10.09 -9.21 -11.53
CA PRO A 79 10.95 -8.02 -11.54
C PRO A 79 10.22 -6.76 -11.01
N ILE A 80 8.96 -6.58 -11.41
CA ILE A 80 8.19 -5.40 -11.02
C ILE A 80 7.83 -5.44 -9.52
N ILE A 81 7.47 -6.62 -8.97
CA ILE A 81 7.27 -6.78 -7.53
C ILE A 81 8.56 -6.44 -6.76
N LEU A 82 9.71 -6.97 -7.20
CA LEU A 82 11.00 -6.70 -6.56
C LEU A 82 11.36 -5.22 -6.58
N ILE A 83 11.21 -4.55 -7.72
CA ILE A 83 11.47 -3.11 -7.85
C ILE A 83 10.55 -2.34 -6.90
N SER A 84 9.24 -2.65 -6.88
CA SER A 84 8.28 -1.99 -5.99
C SER A 84 8.67 -2.14 -4.52
N LEU A 85 9.05 -3.33 -4.07
CA LEU A 85 9.45 -3.59 -2.68
C LEU A 85 10.75 -2.86 -2.30
N ILE A 86 11.72 -2.82 -3.20
CA ILE A 86 12.99 -2.10 -2.97
C ILE A 86 12.72 -0.60 -2.82
N PHE A 87 11.95 -0.02 -3.75
CA PHE A 87 11.64 1.41 -3.67
C PHE A 87 10.74 1.76 -2.49
N MET A 88 9.84 0.84 -2.07
CA MET A 88 9.06 1.01 -0.86
C MET A 88 9.96 1.02 0.38
N ALA A 89 10.95 0.13 0.46
CA ALA A 89 11.93 0.15 1.54
C ALA A 89 12.72 1.47 1.57
N LEU A 90 13.12 1.99 0.40
CA LEU A 90 13.81 3.28 0.27
C LEU A 90 12.90 4.45 0.71
N ASP A 91 11.63 4.45 0.31
CA ASP A 91 10.65 5.46 0.76
C ASP A 91 10.54 5.49 2.29
N TYR A 92 10.42 4.32 2.93
CA TYR A 92 10.39 4.26 4.40
C TYR A 92 11.67 4.76 5.04
N ILE A 93 12.85 4.47 4.47
CA ILE A 93 14.12 5.03 4.95
C ILE A 93 14.12 6.55 4.81
N ILE A 94 13.69 7.09 3.66
CA ILE A 94 13.59 8.53 3.43
C ILE A 94 12.66 9.17 4.47
N MET A 95 11.49 8.57 4.73
CA MET A 95 10.55 9.07 5.74
C MET A 95 11.14 9.02 7.16
N GLY A 96 11.83 7.96 7.52
CA GLY A 96 12.49 7.83 8.82
C GLY A 96 13.62 8.84 9.03
N LEU A 97 14.34 9.20 7.96
CA LEU A 97 15.43 10.19 7.99
C LEU A 97 14.99 11.63 7.74
N ALA A 98 13.73 11.85 7.34
CA ALA A 98 13.27 13.16 6.92
C ALA A 98 13.32 14.19 8.04
N THR A 99 14.01 15.30 7.78
CA THR A 99 14.10 16.49 8.63
C THR A 99 13.34 17.68 8.05
N SER A 100 12.76 17.52 6.88
CA SER A 100 11.98 18.55 6.20
C SER A 100 10.80 17.95 5.44
N ILE A 101 9.76 18.78 5.27
CA ILE A 101 8.57 18.37 4.49
C ILE A 101 8.91 18.03 3.03
N TRP A 102 9.93 18.68 2.46
CA TRP A 102 10.36 18.45 1.08
C TRP A 102 10.94 17.05 0.89
N LEU A 103 11.67 16.55 1.90
CA LEU A 103 12.20 15.18 1.86
C LEU A 103 11.08 14.15 1.99
N LEU A 104 10.06 14.42 2.81
CA LEU A 104 8.85 13.60 2.88
C LEU A 104 8.09 13.59 1.54
N LEU A 105 7.96 14.74 0.88
CA LEU A 105 7.37 14.86 -0.45
C LEU A 105 8.11 14.01 -1.47
N LEU A 106 9.45 14.09 -1.48
CA LEU A 106 10.28 13.26 -2.37
C LEU A 106 10.03 11.77 -2.15
N GLY A 107 10.00 11.33 -0.89
CA GLY A 107 9.66 9.94 -0.55
C GLY A 107 8.29 9.55 -1.08
N ARG A 108 7.26 10.36 -0.83
CA ARG A 108 5.89 10.09 -1.32
C ARG A 108 5.78 10.05 -2.84
N ILE A 109 6.53 10.86 -3.55
CA ILE A 109 6.60 10.81 -5.03
C ILE A 109 7.23 9.49 -5.48
N LEU A 110 8.41 9.15 -4.95
CA LEU A 110 9.13 7.91 -5.32
C LEU A 110 8.32 6.66 -4.95
N GLY A 111 7.78 6.62 -3.73
CA GLY A 111 6.91 5.54 -3.26
C GLY A 111 5.66 5.39 -4.12
N GLY A 112 4.98 6.49 -4.46
CA GLY A 112 3.79 6.48 -5.31
C GLY A 112 4.07 6.02 -6.74
N ILE A 113 5.20 6.45 -7.35
CA ILE A 113 5.62 5.99 -8.68
C ILE A 113 5.78 4.46 -8.72
N THR A 114 6.29 3.87 -7.66
CA THR A 114 6.62 2.43 -7.60
C THR A 114 5.56 1.56 -6.91
N ALA A 115 4.50 2.16 -6.39
CA ALA A 115 3.44 1.48 -5.64
C ALA A 115 2.57 0.58 -6.52
N SER A 116 3.11 -0.57 -6.93
CA SER A 116 2.39 -1.54 -7.77
C SER A 116 2.36 -2.96 -7.22
N THR A 117 2.90 -3.19 -6.02
CA THR A 117 3.01 -4.53 -5.41
C THR A 117 1.66 -5.25 -5.39
N HIS A 118 0.61 -4.60 -4.90
CA HIS A 118 -0.72 -5.21 -4.77
C HIS A 118 -1.34 -5.56 -6.14
N ALA A 119 -1.30 -4.65 -7.11
CA ALA A 119 -1.84 -4.87 -8.45
C ALA A 119 -1.06 -5.96 -9.19
N THR A 120 0.28 -5.96 -9.08
CA THR A 120 1.14 -6.97 -9.71
C THR A 120 0.99 -8.34 -9.03
N ALA A 121 0.79 -8.38 -7.70
CA ALA A 121 0.48 -9.60 -6.96
C ALA A 121 -0.85 -10.21 -7.40
N ALA A 122 -1.88 -9.39 -7.58
CA ALA A 122 -3.16 -9.83 -8.12
C ALA A 122 -3.01 -10.41 -9.55
N ALA A 123 -2.25 -9.75 -10.42
CA ALA A 123 -1.95 -10.25 -11.75
C ALA A 123 -1.16 -11.57 -11.70
N TYR A 124 -0.16 -11.67 -10.82
CA TYR A 124 0.60 -12.89 -10.58
C TYR A 124 -0.32 -14.06 -10.19
N VAL A 125 -1.24 -13.84 -9.25
CA VAL A 125 -2.23 -14.85 -8.82
C VAL A 125 -3.15 -15.23 -9.98
N ALA A 126 -3.56 -14.27 -10.83
CA ALA A 126 -4.36 -14.57 -12.02
C ALA A 126 -3.62 -15.49 -13.00
N ASP A 127 -2.30 -15.27 -13.18
CA ASP A 127 -1.46 -16.05 -14.11
C ASP A 127 -1.28 -17.51 -13.65
N ILE A 128 -1.15 -17.76 -12.34
CA ILE A 128 -0.93 -19.11 -11.78
C ILE A 128 -2.23 -19.86 -11.43
N SER A 129 -3.41 -19.27 -11.69
CA SER A 129 -4.70 -19.81 -11.25
C SER A 129 -5.53 -20.32 -12.42
N THR A 130 -6.18 -21.49 -12.23
CA THR A 130 -7.25 -21.92 -13.14
C THR A 130 -8.52 -21.08 -12.91
N SER A 131 -9.47 -21.12 -13.85
CA SER A 131 -10.71 -20.33 -13.76
C SER A 131 -11.48 -20.62 -12.46
N GLU A 132 -11.51 -21.88 -12.02
CA GLU A 132 -12.21 -22.32 -10.82
C GLU A 132 -11.53 -21.88 -9.52
N GLN A 133 -10.20 -21.68 -9.57
CA GLN A 133 -9.40 -21.32 -8.41
C GLN A 133 -9.30 -19.80 -8.19
N LYS A 134 -9.55 -18.99 -9.24
CA LYS A 134 -9.32 -17.54 -9.21
C LYS A 134 -10.04 -16.86 -8.04
N ALA A 135 -11.34 -17.11 -7.87
CA ALA A 135 -12.13 -16.45 -6.83
C ALA A 135 -11.55 -16.70 -5.42
N ALA A 136 -11.23 -17.96 -5.09
CA ALA A 136 -10.65 -18.32 -3.80
C ALA A 136 -9.26 -17.70 -3.59
N ARG A 137 -8.41 -17.71 -4.64
CA ARG A 137 -7.04 -17.20 -4.56
C ARG A 137 -6.99 -15.67 -4.46
N PHE A 138 -7.90 -14.95 -5.14
CA PHE A 138 -8.09 -13.52 -4.92
C PHE A 138 -8.60 -13.22 -3.51
N GLY A 139 -9.46 -14.11 -2.96
CA GLY A 139 -9.85 -14.03 -1.54
C GLY A 139 -8.66 -14.07 -0.58
N TYR A 140 -7.63 -14.90 -0.85
CA TYR A 140 -6.40 -14.91 -0.04
C TYR A 140 -5.61 -13.60 -0.14
N ILE A 141 -5.55 -12.95 -1.31
CA ILE A 141 -4.94 -11.63 -1.46
C ILE A 141 -5.69 -10.59 -0.62
N GLY A 142 -7.03 -10.57 -0.71
CA GLY A 142 -7.86 -9.67 0.07
C GLY A 142 -7.73 -9.90 1.58
N ALA A 143 -7.75 -11.16 2.02
CA ALA A 143 -7.53 -11.53 3.42
C ALA A 143 -6.13 -11.13 3.90
N GLY A 144 -5.10 -11.37 3.07
CA GLY A 144 -3.72 -10.95 3.35
C GLY A 144 -3.60 -9.44 3.54
N PHE A 145 -4.22 -8.66 2.65
CA PHE A 145 -4.30 -7.20 2.79
C PHE A 145 -4.96 -6.81 4.12
N GLY A 146 -6.13 -7.38 4.44
CA GLY A 146 -6.85 -7.10 5.69
C GLY A 146 -6.03 -7.43 6.92
N ILE A 147 -5.37 -8.59 6.97
CA ILE A 147 -4.49 -8.99 8.08
C ILE A 147 -3.35 -7.99 8.25
N GLY A 148 -2.67 -7.63 7.16
CA GLY A 148 -1.59 -6.66 7.20
C GLY A 148 -2.04 -5.27 7.65
N PHE A 149 -3.20 -4.83 7.18
CA PHE A 149 -3.79 -3.53 7.53
C PHE A 149 -4.27 -3.45 9.00
N VAL A 150 -4.53 -4.58 9.64
CA VAL A 150 -4.83 -4.67 11.09
C VAL A 150 -3.53 -4.73 11.90
N LEU A 151 -2.58 -5.57 11.50
CA LEU A 151 -1.31 -5.75 12.23
C LEU A 151 -0.41 -4.51 12.12
N GLY A 152 -0.45 -3.81 10.97
CA GLY A 152 0.38 -2.63 10.72
C GLY A 152 0.21 -1.53 11.76
N PRO A 153 -1.00 -0.98 11.97
CA PRO A 153 -1.25 0.03 12.99
C PRO A 153 -0.86 -0.40 14.40
N ILE A 154 -1.07 -1.67 14.76
CA ILE A 154 -0.67 -2.21 16.07
C ILE A 154 0.84 -2.09 16.26
N ILE A 155 1.59 -2.62 15.31
CA ILE A 155 3.06 -2.57 15.35
C ILE A 155 3.53 -1.12 15.29
N GLY A 156 2.92 -0.30 14.42
CA GLY A 156 3.24 1.11 14.27
C GLY A 156 2.99 1.92 15.53
N GLY A 157 1.87 1.68 16.20
CA GLY A 157 1.55 2.35 17.46
C GLY A 157 2.52 2.00 18.58
N LEU A 158 2.79 0.69 18.77
CA LEU A 158 3.74 0.22 19.78
C LEU A 158 5.15 0.77 19.56
N LEU A 159 5.63 0.75 18.32
CA LEU A 159 6.94 1.30 17.97
C LEU A 159 6.95 2.83 18.04
N GLY A 160 5.81 3.47 17.75
CA GLY A 160 5.64 4.92 17.82
C GLY A 160 5.75 5.49 19.23
N GLU A 161 5.41 4.69 20.27
CA GLU A 161 5.62 5.08 21.68
C GLU A 161 7.12 5.19 22.03
N ILE A 162 7.99 4.45 21.33
CA ILE A 162 9.44 4.52 21.53
C ILE A 162 10.01 5.75 20.81
N GLY A 163 9.44 6.10 19.65
CA GLY A 163 9.82 7.30 18.90
C GLY A 163 9.14 7.37 17.53
N PRO A 164 8.84 8.59 17.03
CA PRO A 164 8.02 8.78 15.83
C PRO A 164 8.67 8.27 14.53
N ARG A 165 9.98 8.01 14.53
CA ARG A 165 10.76 7.57 13.37
C ARG A 165 11.00 6.06 13.34
N ILE A 166 10.95 5.37 14.48
CA ILE A 166 11.22 3.94 14.63
C ILE A 166 10.29 3.08 13.76
N PRO A 167 8.98 3.35 13.68
CA PRO A 167 8.06 2.60 12.82
C PRO A 167 8.47 2.60 11.35
N PHE A 168 9.01 3.71 10.83
CA PHE A 168 9.45 3.79 9.44
C PHE A 168 10.67 2.91 9.16
N PHE A 169 11.65 2.88 10.07
CA PHE A 169 12.79 1.97 9.93
C PHE A 169 12.35 0.50 10.04
N ALA A 170 11.39 0.19 10.92
CA ALA A 170 10.83 -1.16 11.00
C ALA A 170 10.11 -1.53 9.69
N ALA A 171 9.31 -0.63 9.11
CA ALA A 171 8.67 -0.84 7.82
C ALA A 171 9.70 -1.03 6.69
N ALA A 172 10.80 -0.26 6.69
CA ALA A 172 11.90 -0.41 5.73
C ALA A 172 12.54 -1.81 5.82
N VAL A 173 12.82 -2.29 7.04
CA VAL A 173 13.36 -3.63 7.28
C VAL A 173 12.39 -4.70 6.80
N VAL A 174 11.10 -4.59 7.12
CA VAL A 174 10.06 -5.53 6.67
C VAL A 174 9.99 -5.58 5.14
N SER A 175 9.97 -4.42 4.47
CA SER A 175 9.97 -4.34 3.00
C SER A 175 11.24 -4.93 2.38
N ALA A 176 12.41 -4.66 2.96
CA ALA A 176 13.68 -5.21 2.49
C ALA A 176 13.73 -6.74 2.64
N LEU A 177 13.30 -7.27 3.79
CA LEU A 177 13.20 -8.72 4.01
C LEU A 177 12.21 -9.38 3.06
N ASN A 178 11.08 -8.71 2.78
CA ASN A 178 10.10 -9.15 1.80
C ASN A 178 10.70 -9.19 0.37
N ALA A 179 11.46 -8.15 -0.02
CA ALA A 179 12.17 -8.14 -1.30
C ALA A 179 13.17 -9.30 -1.40
N ILE A 180 13.95 -9.54 -0.34
CA ILE A 180 14.91 -10.67 -0.26
C ILE A 180 14.16 -12.00 -0.38
N ALA A 181 13.07 -12.19 0.36
CA ALA A 181 12.27 -13.41 0.28
C ALA A 181 11.69 -13.62 -1.13
N CYS A 182 11.16 -12.57 -1.76
CA CYS A 182 10.69 -12.63 -3.15
C CYS A 182 11.83 -12.95 -4.12
N TYR A 183 13.00 -12.37 -3.91
CA TYR A 183 14.16 -12.66 -4.79
C TYR A 183 14.54 -14.13 -4.80
N PHE A 184 14.55 -14.79 -3.64
CA PHE A 184 14.95 -16.21 -3.55
C PHE A 184 13.82 -17.19 -3.84
N PHE A 185 12.59 -16.87 -3.48
CA PHE A 185 11.50 -17.85 -3.46
C PHE A 185 10.38 -17.59 -4.47
N LEU A 186 10.24 -16.35 -4.98
CA LEU A 186 9.20 -16.04 -5.96
C LEU A 186 9.70 -16.38 -7.37
N GLN A 187 9.02 -17.31 -8.02
CA GLN A 187 9.26 -17.66 -9.42
C GLN A 187 8.51 -16.71 -10.35
N GLU A 188 8.97 -16.57 -11.60
CA GLU A 188 8.23 -15.80 -12.61
C GLU A 188 6.95 -16.54 -12.99
N SER A 189 5.82 -15.82 -13.03
CA SER A 189 4.53 -16.39 -13.40
C SER A 189 4.19 -16.20 -14.87
N LEU A 190 4.81 -15.20 -15.51
CA LEU A 190 4.50 -14.86 -16.90
C LEU A 190 5.10 -15.90 -17.85
N ASN A 191 4.23 -16.54 -18.63
CA ASN A 191 4.67 -17.47 -19.66
C ASN A 191 5.06 -16.69 -20.91
N ASN A 192 6.23 -16.99 -21.51
CA ASN A 192 6.75 -16.34 -22.72
C ASN A 192 5.76 -16.29 -23.89
N LYS A 193 4.78 -17.21 -23.93
CA LYS A 193 3.73 -17.23 -24.96
C LYS A 193 2.69 -16.13 -24.82
N VAL A 194 2.57 -15.52 -23.64
CA VAL A 194 1.55 -14.50 -23.29
C VAL A 194 2.16 -13.11 -23.15
N GLN A 195 3.49 -13.01 -23.28
CA GLN A 195 4.20 -11.74 -23.12
C GLN A 195 3.69 -10.71 -24.13
N LYS A 196 3.05 -9.66 -23.63
CA LYS A 196 2.52 -8.56 -24.46
C LYS A 196 3.66 -7.60 -24.79
N ARG A 197 3.66 -7.10 -26.04
CA ARG A 197 4.58 -6.01 -26.40
C ARG A 197 4.20 -4.75 -25.64
N PHE A 198 5.20 -4.08 -25.10
CA PHE A 198 5.02 -2.77 -24.47
C PHE A 198 4.35 -1.80 -25.46
N SER A 199 3.22 -1.22 -25.06
CA SER A 199 2.45 -0.30 -25.89
C SER A 199 2.06 0.95 -25.10
N LEU A 200 2.54 2.10 -25.57
CA LEU A 200 2.22 3.40 -24.99
C LEU A 200 0.71 3.70 -24.98
N THR A 201 -0.06 3.10 -25.89
CA THR A 201 -1.51 3.28 -25.95
C THR A 201 -2.25 2.66 -24.77
N ASN A 202 -1.65 1.69 -24.07
CA ASN A 202 -2.23 1.01 -22.93
C ASN A 202 -1.91 1.67 -21.58
N ILE A 203 -1.05 2.69 -21.59
CA ILE A 203 -0.54 3.37 -20.39
C ILE A 203 -1.50 4.46 -19.88
N ASN A 204 -2.44 4.93 -20.72
CA ASN A 204 -3.34 6.00 -20.35
C ASN A 204 -4.33 5.54 -19.24
N PRO A 205 -4.22 6.05 -17.98
CA PRO A 205 -5.10 5.66 -16.88
C PRO A 205 -6.58 6.02 -17.18
N PHE A 206 -6.82 7.08 -17.95
CA PHE A 206 -8.17 7.53 -18.30
C PHE A 206 -8.87 6.63 -19.31
N ARG A 207 -8.15 5.82 -20.07
CA ARG A 207 -8.74 4.87 -21.02
C ARG A 207 -9.57 3.78 -20.31
N THR A 208 -9.17 3.42 -19.10
CA THR A 208 -9.90 2.47 -18.26
C THR A 208 -11.30 2.98 -17.95
N PHE A 209 -11.47 4.28 -17.65
CA PHE A 209 -12.80 4.88 -17.43
C PHE A 209 -13.69 4.79 -18.66
N GLY A 210 -13.13 5.02 -19.86
CA GLY A 210 -13.87 4.87 -21.12
C GLY A 210 -14.29 3.42 -21.40
N ALA A 211 -13.49 2.44 -21.02
CA ALA A 211 -13.84 1.03 -21.14
C ALA A 211 -14.97 0.66 -20.15
N ILE A 212 -14.86 1.10 -18.91
CA ILE A 212 -15.85 0.87 -17.85
C ILE A 212 -17.19 1.54 -18.17
N ALA A 213 -17.17 2.74 -18.76
CA ALA A 213 -18.38 3.49 -19.13
C ALA A 213 -19.28 2.74 -20.13
N LYS A 214 -18.77 1.72 -20.82
CA LYS A 214 -19.53 0.89 -21.75
C LYS A 214 -20.37 -0.20 -21.07
N PHE A 215 -20.19 -0.43 -19.78
CA PHE A 215 -20.91 -1.44 -19.01
C PHE A 215 -22.03 -0.78 -18.19
N ASP A 216 -23.25 -0.72 -18.73
CA ASP A 216 -24.35 0.04 -18.12
C ASP A 216 -24.75 -0.45 -16.72
N GLY A 217 -24.72 -1.75 -16.44
CA GLY A 217 -25.03 -2.30 -15.12
C GLY A 217 -23.95 -2.04 -14.06
N LEU A 218 -22.72 -1.67 -14.46
CA LEU A 218 -21.58 -1.52 -13.54
C LEU A 218 -21.46 -0.10 -12.97
N LYS A 219 -22.03 0.91 -13.60
CA LYS A 219 -21.89 2.33 -13.23
C LYS A 219 -22.33 2.61 -11.80
N VAL A 220 -23.49 2.07 -11.40
CA VAL A 220 -24.05 2.27 -10.05
C VAL A 220 -23.14 1.66 -9.00
N PHE A 221 -22.68 0.43 -9.21
CA PHE A 221 -21.76 -0.25 -8.28
C PHE A 221 -20.44 0.49 -8.16
N LEU A 222 -19.89 1.00 -9.26
CA LEU A 222 -18.66 1.78 -9.24
C LEU A 222 -18.82 3.13 -8.54
N MET A 223 -19.98 3.78 -8.69
CA MET A 223 -20.28 5.01 -7.95
C MET A 223 -20.37 4.74 -6.45
N VAL A 224 -21.08 3.71 -6.04
CA VAL A 224 -21.16 3.29 -4.62
C VAL A 224 -19.78 2.94 -4.09
N PHE A 225 -18.98 2.18 -4.84
CA PHE A 225 -17.62 1.83 -4.47
C PHE A 225 -16.71 3.05 -4.37
N LEU A 226 -16.86 4.02 -5.26
CA LEU A 226 -16.12 5.29 -5.21
C LEU A 226 -16.46 6.08 -3.94
N LEU A 227 -17.74 6.26 -3.63
CA LEU A 227 -18.18 6.97 -2.43
C LEU A 227 -17.71 6.26 -1.15
N TYR A 228 -17.82 4.94 -1.10
CA TYR A 228 -17.27 4.13 -0.01
C TYR A 228 -15.76 4.31 0.14
N SER A 229 -15.03 4.26 -0.98
CA SER A 229 -13.56 4.41 -0.98
C SER A 229 -13.12 5.82 -0.54
N ILE A 230 -13.84 6.86 -0.96
CA ILE A 230 -13.59 8.24 -0.49
C ILE A 230 -13.83 8.33 1.02
N SER A 231 -14.95 7.81 1.51
CA SER A 231 -15.28 7.85 2.94
C SER A 231 -14.23 7.14 3.79
N THR A 232 -13.81 5.93 3.40
CA THR A 232 -12.78 5.17 4.12
C THR A 232 -11.41 5.83 4.05
N ALA A 233 -11.05 6.41 2.90
CA ALA A 233 -9.77 7.11 2.75
C ALA A 233 -9.71 8.39 3.61
N VAL A 234 -10.78 9.18 3.64
CA VAL A 234 -10.88 10.38 4.48
C VAL A 234 -10.78 10.01 5.96
N TYR A 235 -11.49 8.96 6.39
CA TYR A 235 -11.40 8.48 7.77
C TYR A 235 -9.97 8.09 8.14
N ALA A 236 -9.33 7.25 7.34
CA ALA A 236 -7.96 6.80 7.59
C ALA A 236 -6.93 7.93 7.61
N ALA A 237 -7.14 8.97 6.77
CA ALA A 237 -6.23 10.11 6.70
C ALA A 237 -6.38 11.10 7.87
N ILE A 238 -7.61 11.32 8.36
CA ILE A 238 -7.90 12.36 9.34
C ILE A 238 -7.94 11.82 10.77
N TRP A 239 -8.39 10.60 10.96
CA TRP A 239 -8.63 10.01 12.29
C TRP A 239 -7.44 10.11 13.26
N PRO A 240 -6.20 9.80 12.87
CA PRO A 240 -5.05 9.91 13.76
C PRO A 240 -4.80 11.35 14.23
N TYR A 241 -4.96 12.33 13.34
CA TYR A 241 -4.79 13.75 13.67
C TYR A 241 -5.92 14.26 14.56
N PHE A 242 -7.16 13.90 14.25
CA PHE A 242 -8.31 14.28 15.05
C PHE A 242 -8.23 13.75 16.49
N THR A 243 -7.83 12.51 16.65
CA THR A 243 -7.69 11.88 17.98
C THR A 243 -6.51 12.44 18.76
N ALA A 244 -5.40 12.76 18.10
CA ALA A 244 -4.26 13.44 18.71
C ALA A 244 -4.65 14.85 19.21
N GLU A 245 -5.35 15.65 18.38
CA GLU A 245 -5.76 17.01 18.72
C GLU A 245 -6.86 17.04 19.78
N ARG A 246 -7.91 16.23 19.61
CA ARG A 246 -9.12 16.31 20.45
C ARG A 246 -8.98 15.59 21.79
N PHE A 247 -8.26 14.48 21.82
CA PHE A 247 -8.17 13.59 22.97
C PHE A 247 -6.75 13.43 23.50
N SER A 248 -5.75 14.05 22.85
CA SER A 248 -4.32 13.88 23.17
C SER A 248 -3.89 12.41 23.17
N TRP A 249 -4.45 11.62 22.25
CA TRP A 249 -4.14 10.20 22.16
C TRP A 249 -2.74 9.98 21.58
N SER A 250 -2.02 9.07 22.22
CA SER A 250 -0.74 8.59 21.73
C SER A 250 -0.91 7.66 20.51
N PRO A 251 0.14 7.41 19.71
CA PRO A 251 0.10 6.47 18.60
C PRO A 251 -0.38 5.08 18.99
N GLY A 252 0.00 4.58 20.17
CA GLY A 252 -0.48 3.32 20.72
C GLY A 252 -1.98 3.32 20.96
N THR A 253 -2.52 4.38 21.56
CA THR A 253 -3.96 4.51 21.82
C THR A 253 -4.75 4.57 20.51
N VAL A 254 -4.28 5.31 19.52
CA VAL A 254 -4.90 5.36 18.18
C VAL A 254 -4.97 3.97 17.55
N SER A 255 -3.91 3.18 17.70
CA SER A 255 -3.85 1.81 17.16
C SER A 255 -4.90 0.88 17.73
N TYR A 256 -5.27 1.01 19.00
CA TYR A 256 -6.32 0.20 19.60
C TYR A 256 -7.70 0.43 18.96
N THR A 257 -7.96 1.59 18.40
CA THR A 257 -9.23 1.88 17.71
C THR A 257 -9.40 1.10 16.41
N HIS A 258 -8.31 0.64 15.81
CA HIS A 258 -8.35 -0.24 14.64
C HIS A 258 -8.64 -1.71 15.00
N LEU A 259 -8.48 -2.08 16.28
CA LEU A 259 -8.74 -3.44 16.80
C LEU A 259 -10.13 -3.59 17.39
N THR A 260 -10.59 -2.57 18.08
CA THR A 260 -11.89 -2.59 18.72
C THR A 260 -12.90 -1.90 17.82
N LEU A 261 -13.82 -2.67 17.22
CA LEU A 261 -15.08 -2.08 16.80
C LEU A 261 -15.64 -1.28 17.99
N PRO A 262 -16.25 -0.10 17.75
CA PRO A 262 -16.84 0.71 18.81
C PRO A 262 -18.02 -0.06 19.43
N THR A 263 -17.72 -0.96 20.37
CA THR A 263 -18.71 -1.76 21.10
C THR A 263 -19.16 -1.09 22.37
N LYS A 264 -18.64 0.12 22.67
CA LYS A 264 -19.14 0.97 23.76
C LYS A 264 -19.15 2.43 23.31
N ALA A 265 -20.29 2.88 22.82
CA ALA A 265 -20.66 4.27 22.91
C ALA A 265 -21.18 4.54 24.31
#